data_9370a1e45ad2e7b08e481cf17da18f9f
#
_entry.id   9370a1e45ad2e7b08e481cf17da18f9f
#
_cell.length_a   1.000
_cell.length_b   1.000
_cell.length_c   1.000
_cell.angle_alpha   90.00
_cell.angle_beta   90.00
_cell.angle_gamma   90.00
#
_symmetry.space_group_name_H-M   'P 1'
#
loop_
_entity.id
_entity.type
_entity.pdbx_description
1 polymer ?
#
loop_
_entity_poly.entity_id
_entity_poly.type
_entity_poly.pdbx_seq_one_letter_code
_entity_poly.pdbx_strand_id
1 'polypeptide(L)'
;MLKLELKRIFSKKINVFAIGLALILAVIFSGFAVTSNRYVDENGNASTGIMATRKLTDNRRAWKGTLTEDELGKVIEQNKNAVTQSSEENAIYGTTLQPIDDIRSFIISVLTPDSEYDESVLNQITEENIQEFYDTYHKNMEKMAEEYGKTSVQKKYLEKKYNEIKLPVEYESYSSWDTMIMYVETYSIILAIIVGFICAGIFADDFQTKADAVFFSTKYGRTKAVKTKILAGIATTVMIYCMGIILLSVICFGIMGTSGMNTPYQMYQAYSIYIMSYGQYY
;
A
#
# COMPACT_ATOMS: atom_id res chain seq x y z
N MET A 1 8.29 35.93 12.87
CA MET A 1 8.34 35.88 11.40
C MET A 1 7.65 34.67 10.84
N LEU A 2 7.99 33.44 11.23
CA LEU A 2 7.35 32.21 10.69
C LEU A 2 5.81 32.20 10.81
N LYS A 3 5.27 32.52 12.01
CA LYS A 3 3.82 32.63 12.25
C LYS A 3 3.11 33.61 11.30
N LEU A 4 3.78 34.69 10.95
CA LEU A 4 3.22 35.68 10.03
C LEU A 4 3.21 35.19 8.59
N GLU A 5 4.28 34.49 8.15
CA GLU A 5 4.33 33.88 6.83
C GLU A 5 3.28 32.76 6.68
N LEU A 6 3.15 31.89 7.67
CA LEU A 6 2.08 30.88 7.68
C LEU A 6 0.69 31.53 7.63
N LYS A 7 0.45 32.56 8.46
CA LYS A 7 -0.82 33.31 8.41
C LYS A 7 -1.06 33.90 7.02
N ARG A 8 -0.04 34.45 6.35
CA ARG A 8 -0.13 34.99 4.98
C ARG A 8 -0.53 33.87 3.97
N ILE A 9 0.10 32.70 4.05
CA ILE A 9 -0.19 31.56 3.16
C ILE A 9 -1.64 31.10 3.35
N PHE A 10 -2.06 30.85 4.58
CA PHE A 10 -3.39 30.33 4.89
C PHE A 10 -4.52 31.39 4.83
N SER A 11 -4.20 32.69 4.72
CA SER A 11 -5.19 33.76 4.53
C SER A 11 -5.54 34.00 3.06
N LYS A 12 -4.77 33.48 2.12
CA LYS A 12 -5.07 33.61 0.68
C LYS A 12 -6.24 32.74 0.29
N LYS A 13 -7.29 33.33 -0.27
CA LYS A 13 -8.49 32.59 -0.71
C LYS A 13 -8.17 31.44 -1.64
N ILE A 14 -7.21 31.64 -2.58
CA ILE A 14 -6.81 30.59 -3.52
C ILE A 14 -6.13 29.41 -2.84
N ASN A 15 -5.29 29.66 -1.82
CA ASN A 15 -4.64 28.60 -1.06
C ASN A 15 -5.66 27.84 -0.18
N VAL A 16 -6.60 28.55 0.44
CA VAL A 16 -7.69 27.94 1.21
C VAL A 16 -8.55 27.07 0.31
N PHE A 17 -8.85 27.56 -0.90
CA PHE A 17 -9.56 26.76 -1.90
C PHE A 17 -8.78 25.49 -2.32
N ALA A 18 -7.47 25.63 -2.58
CA ALA A 18 -6.61 24.50 -2.95
C ALA A 18 -6.52 23.45 -1.82
N ILE A 19 -6.43 23.88 -0.56
CA ILE A 19 -6.46 22.98 0.62
C ILE A 19 -7.82 22.30 0.73
N GLY A 20 -8.92 23.05 0.57
CA GLY A 20 -10.27 22.48 0.54
C GLY A 20 -10.44 21.41 -0.55
N LEU A 21 -9.92 21.70 -1.74
CA LEU A 21 -9.90 20.73 -2.85
C LEU A 21 -9.10 19.47 -2.49
N ALA A 22 -7.92 19.62 -1.87
CA ALA A 22 -7.13 18.47 -1.42
C ALA A 22 -7.92 17.58 -0.45
N LEU A 23 -8.61 18.17 0.54
CA LEU A 23 -9.40 17.41 1.50
C LEU A 23 -10.64 16.74 0.86
N ILE A 24 -11.30 17.41 -0.09
CA ILE A 24 -12.40 16.81 -0.86
C ILE A 24 -11.89 15.61 -1.66
N LEU A 25 -10.73 15.74 -2.30
CA LEU A 25 -10.11 14.63 -3.04
C LEU A 25 -9.73 13.47 -2.10
N ALA A 26 -9.28 13.71 -0.87
CA ALA A 26 -9.05 12.65 0.10
C ALA A 26 -10.33 11.83 0.35
N VAL A 27 -11.48 12.49 0.52
CA VAL A 27 -12.78 11.81 0.69
C VAL A 27 -13.16 11.01 -0.56
N ILE A 28 -12.98 11.59 -1.75
CA ILE A 28 -13.27 10.90 -3.02
C ILE A 28 -12.39 9.66 -3.19
N PHE A 29 -11.08 9.78 -2.94
CA PHE A 29 -10.14 8.66 -3.01
C PHE A 29 -10.45 7.58 -1.97
N SER A 30 -10.88 7.97 -0.78
CA SER A 30 -11.37 7.00 0.21
C SER A 30 -12.60 6.23 -0.29
N GLY A 31 -13.51 6.92 -1.00
CA GLY A 31 -14.66 6.27 -1.64
C GLY A 31 -14.23 5.25 -2.69
N PHE A 32 -13.29 5.61 -3.55
CA PHE A 32 -12.73 4.69 -4.55
C PHE A 32 -12.01 3.51 -3.88
N ALA A 33 -11.21 3.74 -2.85
CA ALA A 33 -10.54 2.68 -2.11
C ALA A 33 -11.54 1.65 -1.56
N VAL A 34 -12.61 2.11 -0.94
CA VAL A 34 -13.64 1.21 -0.39
C VAL A 34 -14.39 0.45 -1.49
N THR A 35 -14.66 1.10 -2.63
CA THR A 35 -15.41 0.47 -3.74
C THR A 35 -14.56 -0.40 -4.65
N SER A 36 -13.22 -0.35 -4.56
CA SER A 36 -12.32 -1.22 -5.33
C SER A 36 -12.38 -2.68 -4.88
N ASN A 37 -12.71 -2.92 -3.61
CA ASN A 37 -12.86 -4.28 -3.09
C ASN A 37 -14.16 -4.91 -3.59
N ARG A 38 -14.02 -6.02 -4.30
CA ARG A 38 -15.13 -6.80 -4.84
C ARG A 38 -15.34 -8.06 -3.99
N TYR A 39 -16.57 -8.31 -3.59
CA TYR A 39 -17.01 -9.52 -2.92
C TYR A 39 -17.98 -10.28 -3.83
N VAL A 40 -17.79 -11.58 -3.97
CA VAL A 40 -18.71 -12.49 -4.67
C VAL A 40 -19.41 -13.36 -3.63
N ASP A 41 -20.73 -13.44 -3.69
CA ASP A 41 -21.53 -14.24 -2.78
C ASP A 41 -21.66 -15.70 -3.23
N GLU A 42 -22.33 -16.53 -2.41
CA GLU A 42 -22.59 -17.94 -2.67
C GLU A 42 -23.41 -18.21 -3.93
N ASN A 43 -24.13 -17.20 -4.44
CA ASN A 43 -24.90 -17.29 -5.68
C ASN A 43 -24.13 -16.75 -6.89
N GLY A 44 -22.85 -16.37 -6.72
CA GLY A 44 -22.01 -15.83 -7.79
C GLY A 44 -22.28 -14.34 -8.09
N ASN A 45 -23.06 -13.63 -7.26
CA ASN A 45 -23.33 -12.23 -7.47
C ASN A 45 -22.20 -11.38 -6.91
N ALA A 46 -21.63 -10.52 -7.75
CA ALA A 46 -20.59 -9.59 -7.34
C ALA A 46 -21.17 -8.32 -6.74
N SER A 47 -20.60 -7.85 -5.66
CA SER A 47 -20.92 -6.58 -5.01
C SER A 47 -19.65 -5.81 -4.63
N THR A 48 -19.78 -4.48 -4.50
CA THR A 48 -18.71 -3.57 -4.08
C THR A 48 -19.21 -2.64 -2.97
N GLY A 49 -18.30 -1.87 -2.38
CA GLY A 49 -18.63 -0.90 -1.33
C GLY A 49 -18.49 -1.44 0.08
N ILE A 50 -18.95 -0.67 1.07
CA ILE A 50 -18.69 -0.90 2.50
C ILE A 50 -19.05 -2.33 2.96
N MET A 51 -20.24 -2.79 2.58
CA MET A 51 -20.73 -4.11 3.00
C MET A 51 -19.96 -5.24 2.32
N ALA A 52 -19.63 -5.08 1.04
CA ALA A 52 -18.83 -6.04 0.28
C ALA A 52 -17.40 -6.17 0.89
N THR A 53 -16.77 -5.05 1.18
CA THR A 53 -15.44 -5.04 1.81
C THR A 53 -15.41 -5.74 3.16
N ARG A 54 -16.42 -5.50 4.00
CA ARG A 54 -16.53 -6.18 5.31
C ARG A 54 -16.76 -7.69 5.15
N LYS A 55 -17.65 -8.09 4.25
CA LYS A 55 -17.89 -9.51 3.95
C LYS A 55 -16.64 -10.20 3.43
N LEU A 56 -15.84 -9.54 2.56
CA LEU A 56 -14.57 -10.06 2.08
C LEU A 56 -13.58 -10.29 3.22
N THR A 57 -13.43 -9.32 4.11
CA THR A 57 -12.55 -9.45 5.28
C THR A 57 -13.01 -10.59 6.21
N ASP A 58 -14.32 -10.69 6.47
CA ASP A 58 -14.87 -11.76 7.31
C ASP A 58 -14.71 -13.14 6.66
N ASN A 59 -14.90 -13.23 5.35
CA ASN A 59 -14.74 -14.44 4.56
C ASN A 59 -13.30 -15.00 4.63
N ARG A 60 -12.29 -14.10 4.58
CA ARG A 60 -10.86 -14.45 4.70
C ARG A 60 -10.39 -14.73 6.12
N ARG A 61 -11.17 -14.34 7.14
CA ARG A 61 -10.79 -14.49 8.56
C ARG A 61 -10.59 -15.93 8.99
N ALA A 62 -11.28 -16.88 8.37
CA ALA A 62 -11.16 -18.31 8.66
C ALA A 62 -9.73 -18.85 8.44
N TRP A 63 -8.96 -18.20 7.59
CA TRP A 63 -7.58 -18.59 7.23
C TRP A 63 -6.50 -17.84 8.01
N LYS A 64 -6.90 -17.00 8.99
CA LYS A 64 -5.95 -16.29 9.82
C LYS A 64 -5.14 -17.25 10.68
N GLY A 65 -3.82 -17.14 10.60
CA GLY A 65 -2.87 -17.91 11.43
C GLY A 65 -1.55 -18.18 10.71
N THR A 66 -0.82 -19.13 11.24
CA THR A 66 0.46 -19.58 10.67
C THR A 66 0.19 -20.48 9.46
N LEU A 67 0.74 -20.13 8.32
CA LEU A 67 0.64 -20.93 7.10
C LEU A 67 1.63 -22.09 7.12
N THR A 68 1.33 -23.12 7.91
CA THR A 68 2.13 -24.35 7.90
C THR A 68 1.96 -25.08 6.57
N GLU A 69 2.83 -26.07 6.28
CA GLU A 69 2.72 -26.93 5.10
C GLU A 69 1.34 -27.62 5.04
N ASP A 70 0.80 -28.03 6.19
CA ASP A 70 -0.55 -28.61 6.28
C ASP A 70 -1.64 -27.62 5.87
N GLU A 71 -1.54 -26.35 6.29
CA GLU A 71 -2.49 -25.30 5.89
C GLU A 71 -2.36 -24.97 4.40
N LEU A 72 -1.14 -24.91 3.87
CA LEU A 72 -0.91 -24.75 2.42
C LEU A 72 -1.48 -25.95 1.63
N GLY A 73 -1.35 -27.17 2.15
CA GLY A 73 -1.95 -28.37 1.58
C GLY A 73 -3.47 -28.27 1.43
N LYS A 74 -4.16 -27.78 2.49
CA LYS A 74 -5.61 -27.55 2.45
C LYS A 74 -6.00 -26.51 1.39
N VAL A 75 -5.20 -25.42 1.24
CA VAL A 75 -5.43 -24.42 0.19
C VAL A 75 -5.35 -25.04 -1.19
N ILE A 76 -4.35 -25.88 -1.45
CA ILE A 76 -4.18 -26.54 -2.75
C ILE A 76 -5.30 -27.56 -3.01
N GLU A 77 -5.69 -28.34 -2.00
CA GLU A 77 -6.82 -29.25 -2.12
C GLU A 77 -8.12 -28.52 -2.44
N GLN A 78 -8.38 -27.41 -1.73
CA GLN A 78 -9.55 -26.57 -1.96
C GLN A 78 -9.55 -25.96 -3.37
N ASN A 79 -8.37 -25.52 -3.87
CA ASN A 79 -8.22 -25.03 -5.23
C ASN A 79 -8.53 -26.12 -6.28
N LYS A 80 -7.96 -27.32 -6.14
CA LYS A 80 -8.19 -28.44 -7.06
C LYS A 80 -9.65 -28.86 -7.09
N ASN A 81 -10.31 -28.90 -5.93
CA ASN A 81 -11.72 -29.22 -5.82
C ASN A 81 -12.62 -28.18 -6.49
N ALA A 82 -12.25 -26.89 -6.43
CA ALA A 82 -12.97 -25.81 -7.10
C ALA A 82 -12.87 -25.93 -8.63
N VAL A 83 -11.71 -26.20 -9.17
CA VAL A 83 -11.47 -26.32 -10.62
C VAL A 83 -12.24 -27.50 -11.25
N THR A 84 -12.48 -28.56 -10.48
CA THR A 84 -13.23 -29.73 -10.96
C THR A 84 -14.75 -29.54 -11.02
N GLN A 85 -15.28 -28.51 -10.37
CA GLN A 85 -16.73 -28.21 -10.30
C GLN A 85 -17.12 -27.13 -11.33
N SER A 86 -17.16 -27.47 -12.60
CA SER A 86 -17.23 -26.51 -13.72
C SER A 86 -18.59 -25.87 -14.02
N SER A 87 -19.64 -26.02 -13.20
CA SER A 87 -21.00 -25.58 -13.59
C SER A 87 -21.44 -24.20 -13.13
N GLU A 88 -20.83 -23.59 -12.10
CA GLU A 88 -21.17 -22.26 -11.60
C GLU A 88 -19.88 -21.51 -11.15
N GLU A 89 -19.06 -21.13 -12.09
CA GLU A 89 -17.70 -20.58 -11.88
C GLU A 89 -17.66 -19.43 -10.86
N ASN A 90 -18.59 -18.47 -10.94
CA ASN A 90 -18.62 -17.34 -10.02
C ASN A 90 -19.05 -17.73 -8.59
N ALA A 91 -20.00 -18.65 -8.43
CA ALA A 91 -20.44 -19.09 -7.10
C ALA A 91 -19.32 -19.90 -6.41
N ILE A 92 -18.63 -20.76 -7.16
CA ILE A 92 -17.47 -21.51 -6.68
C ILE A 92 -16.35 -20.55 -6.29
N TYR A 93 -16.06 -19.51 -7.10
CA TYR A 93 -15.11 -18.49 -6.74
C TYR A 93 -15.46 -17.84 -5.41
N GLY A 94 -16.70 -17.34 -5.24
CA GLY A 94 -17.15 -16.64 -4.04
C GLY A 94 -17.04 -17.47 -2.77
N THR A 95 -17.42 -18.75 -2.84
CA THR A 95 -17.44 -19.62 -1.66
C THR A 95 -16.11 -20.31 -1.37
N THR A 96 -15.35 -20.65 -2.41
CA THR A 96 -14.21 -21.55 -2.30
C THR A 96 -12.86 -20.84 -2.54
N LEU A 97 -12.73 -20.09 -3.62
CA LEU A 97 -11.44 -19.49 -4.00
C LEU A 97 -11.19 -18.14 -3.35
N GLN A 98 -12.20 -17.26 -3.28
CA GLN A 98 -12.08 -15.93 -2.71
C GLN A 98 -11.54 -15.89 -1.26
N PRO A 99 -11.90 -16.83 -0.36
CA PRO A 99 -11.33 -16.88 0.99
C PRO A 99 -9.83 -17.10 1.05
N ILE A 100 -9.29 -17.83 0.08
CA ILE A 100 -7.87 -18.28 0.01
C ILE A 100 -7.05 -17.52 -1.04
N ASP A 101 -7.61 -16.55 -1.72
CA ASP A 101 -7.02 -15.91 -2.90
C ASP A 101 -5.65 -15.27 -2.62
N ASP A 102 -5.49 -14.59 -1.48
CA ASP A 102 -4.21 -14.03 -1.05
C ASP A 102 -3.14 -15.12 -0.85
N ILE A 103 -3.54 -16.28 -0.28
CA ILE A 103 -2.62 -17.40 -0.02
C ILE A 103 -2.27 -18.12 -1.33
N ARG A 104 -3.23 -18.28 -2.23
CA ARG A 104 -2.99 -18.80 -3.59
C ARG A 104 -1.96 -17.97 -4.33
N SER A 105 -2.14 -16.64 -4.31
CA SER A 105 -1.21 -15.70 -4.92
C SER A 105 0.20 -15.80 -4.32
N PHE A 106 0.30 -15.94 -3.01
CA PHE A 106 1.58 -16.17 -2.34
C PHE A 106 2.25 -17.47 -2.79
N ILE A 107 1.51 -18.59 -2.83
CA ILE A 107 2.04 -19.88 -3.28
C ILE A 107 2.58 -19.78 -4.72
N ILE A 108 1.81 -19.18 -5.63
CA ILE A 108 2.24 -18.98 -7.01
C ILE A 108 3.54 -18.15 -7.05
N SER A 109 3.58 -17.03 -6.35
CA SER A 109 4.75 -16.12 -6.36
C SER A 109 6.02 -16.79 -5.80
N VAL A 110 5.89 -17.72 -4.84
CA VAL A 110 7.01 -18.49 -4.32
C VAL A 110 7.51 -19.54 -5.30
N LEU A 111 6.60 -20.24 -5.96
CA LEU A 111 6.97 -21.34 -6.84
C LEU A 111 7.38 -20.88 -8.24
N THR A 112 6.95 -19.70 -8.68
CA THR A 112 7.22 -19.16 -10.02
C THR A 112 7.83 -17.76 -9.97
N PRO A 113 9.00 -17.58 -9.34
CA PRO A 113 9.59 -16.25 -9.08
C PRO A 113 9.91 -15.45 -10.36
N ASP A 114 10.24 -16.13 -11.44
CA ASP A 114 10.70 -15.53 -12.70
C ASP A 114 9.62 -15.54 -13.80
N SER A 115 8.38 -15.98 -13.49
CA SER A 115 7.31 -16.16 -14.46
C SER A 115 6.18 -15.17 -14.28
N GLU A 116 5.40 -14.93 -15.34
CA GLU A 116 4.11 -14.25 -15.19
C GLU A 116 3.18 -15.07 -14.28
N TYR A 117 2.26 -14.36 -13.61
CA TYR A 117 1.29 -14.96 -12.73
C TYR A 117 0.40 -15.96 -13.50
N ASP A 118 0.47 -17.23 -13.13
CA ASP A 118 -0.29 -18.31 -13.76
C ASP A 118 -0.95 -19.21 -12.71
N GLU A 119 -2.26 -19.11 -12.57
CA GLU A 119 -3.04 -19.92 -11.63
C GLU A 119 -3.02 -21.41 -11.95
N SER A 120 -2.72 -21.81 -13.19
CA SER A 120 -2.68 -23.22 -13.58
C SER A 120 -1.59 -24.01 -12.86
N VAL A 121 -0.56 -23.32 -12.36
CA VAL A 121 0.51 -23.88 -11.54
C VAL A 121 -0.04 -24.58 -10.29
N LEU A 122 -1.08 -24.01 -9.66
CA LEU A 122 -1.68 -24.58 -8.45
C LEU A 122 -2.26 -26.01 -8.68
N ASN A 123 -2.69 -26.31 -9.89
CA ASN A 123 -3.24 -27.62 -10.24
C ASN A 123 -2.16 -28.70 -10.39
N GLN A 124 -0.90 -28.27 -10.61
CA GLN A 124 0.25 -29.15 -10.82
C GLN A 124 1.04 -29.43 -9.53
N ILE A 125 0.72 -28.72 -8.44
CA ILE A 125 1.42 -28.87 -7.15
C ILE A 125 1.14 -30.25 -6.56
N THR A 126 2.23 -30.95 -6.19
CA THR A 126 2.21 -32.23 -5.51
C THR A 126 2.31 -32.08 -4.00
N GLU A 127 2.05 -33.16 -3.25
CA GLU A 127 2.29 -33.20 -1.81
C GLU A 127 3.76 -32.91 -1.45
N GLU A 128 4.70 -33.42 -2.25
CA GLU A 128 6.14 -33.17 -2.08
C GLU A 128 6.47 -31.67 -2.23
N ASN A 129 5.88 -30.99 -3.22
CA ASN A 129 6.06 -29.54 -3.38
C ASN A 129 5.58 -28.73 -2.16
N ILE A 130 4.54 -29.22 -1.48
CA ILE A 130 4.02 -28.58 -0.27
C ILE A 130 4.94 -28.84 0.91
N GLN A 131 5.42 -30.06 1.10
CA GLN A 131 6.35 -30.40 2.18
C GLN A 131 7.68 -29.66 2.06
N GLU A 132 8.15 -29.41 0.82
CA GLU A 132 9.37 -28.66 0.54
C GLU A 132 9.13 -27.16 0.28
N PHE A 133 7.92 -26.64 0.55
CA PHE A 133 7.55 -25.29 0.15
C PHE A 133 8.47 -24.23 0.75
N TYR A 134 8.69 -24.26 2.05
CA TYR A 134 9.54 -23.27 2.72
C TYR A 134 11.03 -23.44 2.42
N ASP A 135 11.48 -24.68 2.15
CA ASP A 135 12.84 -24.94 1.67
C ASP A 135 13.04 -24.37 0.26
N THR A 136 12.04 -24.54 -0.61
CA THR A 136 12.01 -23.95 -1.96
C THR A 136 12.01 -22.43 -1.89
N TYR A 137 11.20 -21.86 -0.99
CA TYR A 137 11.15 -20.42 -0.78
C TYR A 137 12.52 -19.89 -0.34
N HIS A 138 13.18 -20.56 0.60
CA HIS A 138 14.51 -20.16 1.07
C HIS A 138 15.56 -20.25 -0.04
N LYS A 139 15.60 -21.34 -0.79
CA LYS A 139 16.51 -21.52 -1.96
C LYS A 139 16.31 -20.43 -3.01
N ASN A 140 15.06 -20.08 -3.29
CA ASN A 140 14.74 -19.01 -4.23
C ASN A 140 15.16 -17.63 -3.70
N MET A 141 15.05 -17.35 -2.40
CA MET A 141 15.58 -16.13 -1.79
C MET A 141 17.10 -16.03 -1.93
N GLU A 142 17.83 -17.13 -1.73
CA GLU A 142 19.29 -17.16 -1.94
C GLU A 142 19.64 -16.86 -3.41
N LYS A 143 18.93 -17.50 -4.35
CA LYS A 143 19.09 -17.24 -5.80
C LYS A 143 18.84 -15.76 -6.13
N MET A 144 17.75 -15.18 -5.60
CA MET A 144 17.44 -13.77 -5.78
C MET A 144 18.52 -12.84 -5.18
N ALA A 145 19.09 -13.19 -4.04
CA ALA A 145 20.18 -12.42 -3.45
C ALA A 145 21.43 -12.45 -4.33
N GLU A 146 21.72 -13.57 -4.99
CA GLU A 146 22.82 -13.68 -5.95
C GLU A 146 22.57 -12.87 -7.22
N GLU A 147 21.38 -12.90 -7.75
CA GLU A 147 20.99 -12.25 -9.00
C GLU A 147 20.92 -10.74 -8.86
N TYR A 148 20.23 -10.22 -7.82
CA TYR A 148 20.05 -8.79 -7.58
C TYR A 148 21.27 -8.15 -6.88
N GLY A 149 22.08 -8.92 -6.17
CA GLY A 149 23.28 -8.44 -5.50
C GLY A 149 24.45 -8.26 -6.45
N LYS A 150 24.60 -7.05 -7.03
CA LYS A 150 25.69 -6.71 -7.96
C LYS A 150 27.07 -6.68 -7.32
N THR A 151 27.16 -6.52 -6.01
CA THR A 151 28.42 -6.49 -5.24
C THR A 151 28.34 -7.46 -4.06
N SER A 152 29.49 -7.90 -3.55
CA SER A 152 29.56 -8.79 -2.37
C SER A 152 28.87 -8.18 -1.14
N VAL A 153 28.90 -6.86 -1.01
CA VAL A 153 28.23 -6.14 0.10
C VAL A 153 26.70 -6.20 -0.07
N GLN A 154 26.21 -6.00 -1.29
CA GLN A 154 24.77 -6.08 -1.60
C GLN A 154 24.25 -7.51 -1.40
N LYS A 155 24.98 -8.54 -1.88
CA LYS A 155 24.62 -9.95 -1.67
C LYS A 155 24.45 -10.26 -0.20
N LYS A 156 25.47 -9.97 0.62
CA LYS A 156 25.40 -10.18 2.07
C LYS A 156 24.28 -9.41 2.76
N TYR A 157 23.96 -8.23 2.27
CA TYR A 157 22.84 -7.44 2.79
C TYR A 157 21.50 -8.12 2.49
N LEU A 158 21.29 -8.59 1.25
CA LEU A 158 20.09 -9.29 0.83
C LEU A 158 19.93 -10.64 1.55
N GLU A 159 20.99 -11.45 1.61
CA GLU A 159 21.02 -12.71 2.36
C GLU A 159 20.65 -12.49 3.83
N LYS A 160 21.27 -11.48 4.48
CA LYS A 160 20.91 -11.12 5.86
C LYS A 160 19.44 -10.75 5.98
N LYS A 161 18.90 -9.96 5.04
CA LYS A 161 17.52 -9.54 5.04
C LYS A 161 16.56 -10.73 4.87
N TYR A 162 16.80 -11.58 3.89
CA TYR A 162 15.97 -12.77 3.69
C TYR A 162 15.98 -13.72 4.89
N ASN A 163 17.11 -13.86 5.57
CA ASN A 163 17.22 -14.65 6.81
C ASN A 163 16.48 -14.01 8.01
N GLU A 164 16.05 -12.75 7.93
CA GLU A 164 15.21 -12.10 8.94
C GLU A 164 13.71 -12.46 8.76
N ILE A 165 13.31 -13.03 7.62
CA ILE A 165 11.93 -13.47 7.36
C ILE A 165 11.61 -14.67 8.26
N LYS A 166 10.53 -14.52 9.03
CA LYS A 166 10.06 -15.61 9.90
C LYS A 166 9.22 -16.60 9.07
N LEU A 167 9.63 -17.85 9.10
CA LEU A 167 8.92 -18.95 8.46
C LEU A 167 8.49 -19.98 9.52
N PRO A 168 7.32 -20.60 9.39
CA PRO A 168 6.25 -20.33 8.45
C PRO A 168 5.65 -18.92 8.57
N VAL A 169 5.07 -18.40 7.47
CA VAL A 169 4.53 -17.03 7.43
C VAL A 169 3.23 -16.92 8.23
N GLU A 170 3.07 -15.85 9.00
CA GLU A 170 1.81 -15.51 9.65
C GLU A 170 0.91 -14.75 8.70
N TYR A 171 -0.31 -15.24 8.48
CA TYR A 171 -1.30 -14.63 7.60
C TYR A 171 -2.48 -14.04 8.38
N GLU A 172 -2.85 -12.85 8.01
CA GLU A 172 -4.14 -12.24 8.25
C GLU A 172 -4.49 -11.40 7.02
N SER A 173 -5.77 -11.37 6.60
CA SER A 173 -6.19 -10.63 5.41
C SER A 173 -5.71 -9.18 5.44
N TYR A 174 -4.95 -8.79 4.45
CA TYR A 174 -4.30 -7.49 4.34
C TYR A 174 -4.91 -6.57 3.26
N SER A 175 -6.06 -6.96 2.69
CA SER A 175 -6.68 -6.24 1.58
C SER A 175 -6.96 -4.76 1.88
N SER A 176 -7.27 -4.40 3.14
CA SER A 176 -7.44 -3.00 3.53
C SER A 176 -6.13 -2.21 3.47
N TRP A 177 -5.02 -2.81 3.82
CA TRP A 177 -3.69 -2.19 3.76
C TRP A 177 -3.20 -2.06 2.34
N ASP A 178 -3.32 -3.13 1.54
CA ASP A 178 -2.93 -3.13 0.12
C ASP A 178 -3.70 -2.07 -0.67
N THR A 179 -5.03 -2.05 -0.54
CA THR A 179 -5.88 -1.02 -1.11
C THR A 179 -5.47 0.37 -0.64
N MET A 180 -5.21 0.54 0.67
CA MET A 180 -4.84 1.81 1.24
C MET A 180 -3.51 2.34 0.68
N ILE A 181 -2.48 1.50 0.58
CA ILE A 181 -1.17 1.85 0.01
C ILE A 181 -1.33 2.36 -1.41
N MET A 182 -2.05 1.62 -2.27
CA MET A 182 -2.28 1.98 -3.67
C MET A 182 -2.94 3.37 -3.80
N TYR A 183 -3.96 3.66 -2.98
CA TYR A 183 -4.66 4.94 -3.05
C TYR A 183 -3.89 6.09 -2.40
N VAL A 184 -3.08 5.85 -1.37
CA VAL A 184 -2.17 6.83 -0.77
C VAL A 184 -1.10 7.23 -1.77
N GLU A 185 -0.50 6.30 -2.48
CA GLU A 185 0.51 6.60 -3.51
C GLU A 185 -0.06 7.52 -4.59
N THR A 186 -1.22 7.16 -5.16
CA THR A 186 -1.89 7.96 -6.18
C THR A 186 -2.29 9.36 -5.65
N TYR A 187 -2.87 9.42 -4.47
CA TYR A 187 -3.28 10.67 -3.83
C TYR A 187 -2.08 11.56 -3.49
N SER A 188 -0.95 10.99 -3.09
CA SER A 188 0.29 11.70 -2.79
C SER A 188 0.83 12.48 -4.00
N ILE A 189 0.69 11.94 -5.20
CA ILE A 189 1.08 12.64 -6.45
C ILE A 189 0.22 13.90 -6.62
N ILE A 190 -1.09 13.79 -6.40
CA ILE A 190 -2.01 14.92 -6.50
C ILE A 190 -1.72 15.97 -5.43
N LEU A 191 -1.46 15.52 -4.18
CA LEU A 191 -1.05 16.41 -3.10
C LEU A 191 0.23 17.17 -3.44
N ALA A 192 1.22 16.52 -4.04
CA ALA A 192 2.47 17.16 -4.44
C ALA A 192 2.22 18.31 -5.44
N ILE A 193 1.30 18.13 -6.39
CA ILE A 193 0.91 19.17 -7.35
C ILE A 193 0.24 20.34 -6.62
N ILE A 194 -0.73 20.09 -5.73
CA ILE A 194 -1.44 21.12 -4.98
C ILE A 194 -0.49 21.90 -4.09
N VAL A 195 0.37 21.21 -3.36
CA VAL A 195 1.37 21.83 -2.48
C VAL A 195 2.39 22.63 -3.29
N GLY A 196 2.84 22.11 -4.43
CA GLY A 196 3.72 22.81 -5.36
C GLY A 196 3.13 24.14 -5.82
N PHE A 197 1.83 24.14 -6.18
CA PHE A 197 1.10 25.36 -6.52
C PHE A 197 1.08 26.38 -5.37
N ILE A 198 0.79 25.95 -4.15
CA ILE A 198 0.77 26.83 -2.96
C ILE A 198 2.17 27.37 -2.67
N CYS A 199 3.20 26.54 -2.73
CA CYS A 199 4.59 26.92 -2.45
C CYS A 199 5.15 27.88 -3.52
N ALA A 200 4.80 27.72 -4.78
CA ALA A 200 5.19 28.63 -5.85
C ALA A 200 4.73 30.07 -5.56
N GLY A 201 3.56 30.25 -4.97
CA GLY A 201 3.03 31.56 -4.56
C GLY A 201 3.81 32.26 -3.44
N ILE A 202 4.61 31.54 -2.65
CA ILE A 202 5.30 32.13 -1.47
C ILE A 202 6.32 33.19 -1.86
N PHE A 203 7.05 32.97 -2.97
CA PHE A 203 8.01 33.94 -3.51
C PHE A 203 7.43 34.78 -4.63
N ALA A 204 6.58 34.20 -5.49
CA ALA A 204 6.00 34.89 -6.64
C ALA A 204 5.21 36.13 -6.27
N ASP A 205 4.54 36.14 -5.12
CA ASP A 205 3.76 37.29 -4.65
C ASP A 205 4.60 38.56 -4.42
N ASP A 206 5.83 38.40 -3.91
CA ASP A 206 6.69 39.56 -3.65
C ASP A 206 7.12 40.21 -4.97
N PHE A 207 7.36 39.41 -6.01
CA PHE A 207 7.64 39.94 -7.35
C PHE A 207 6.41 40.59 -7.97
N GLN A 208 5.23 39.99 -7.83
CA GLN A 208 3.97 40.58 -8.38
C GLN A 208 3.64 41.93 -7.74
N THR A 209 3.90 42.05 -6.43
CA THR A 209 3.64 43.32 -5.68
C THR A 209 4.81 44.31 -5.74
N LYS A 210 5.90 43.96 -6.47
CA LYS A 210 7.15 44.75 -6.54
C LYS A 210 7.77 45.02 -5.14
N ALA A 211 7.43 44.19 -4.15
CA ALA A 211 7.98 44.23 -2.81
C ALA A 211 9.39 43.64 -2.73
N ASP A 212 9.80 42.90 -3.74
CA ASP A 212 11.11 42.25 -3.86
C ASP A 212 12.25 43.30 -3.79
N ALA A 213 12.12 44.45 -4.42
CA ALA A 213 13.14 45.52 -4.39
C ALA A 213 13.41 46.02 -2.94
N VAL A 214 12.35 46.25 -2.16
CA VAL A 214 12.46 46.67 -0.73
C VAL A 214 12.96 45.50 0.11
N PHE A 215 12.46 44.29 -0.15
CA PHE A 215 12.82 43.07 0.58
C PHE A 215 14.30 42.76 0.45
N PHE A 216 14.84 42.76 -0.77
CA PHE A 216 16.24 42.47 -1.04
C PHE A 216 17.21 43.62 -0.78
N SER A 217 16.74 44.84 -0.56
CA SER A 217 17.57 45.97 -0.16
C SER A 217 18.03 45.88 1.29
N THR A 218 17.34 45.11 2.14
CA THR A 218 17.64 45.00 3.57
C THR A 218 18.49 43.76 3.90
N LYS A 219 19.40 43.86 4.89
CA LYS A 219 20.21 42.75 5.38
C LYS A 219 19.36 41.57 5.86
N TYR A 220 18.27 41.82 6.56
CA TYR A 220 17.39 40.78 7.08
C TYR A 220 16.46 40.18 5.99
N GLY A 221 16.13 40.96 4.97
CA GLY A 221 15.37 40.47 3.82
C GLY A 221 16.10 39.38 3.08
N ARG A 222 17.40 39.57 2.81
CA ARG A 222 18.23 38.60 2.09
C ARG A 222 18.55 37.33 2.87
N THR A 223 18.46 37.33 4.18
CA THR A 223 18.89 36.24 5.05
C THR A 223 17.75 35.61 5.84
N LYS A 224 17.30 36.32 6.90
CA LYS A 224 16.28 35.78 7.81
C LYS A 224 14.92 35.60 7.16
N ALA A 225 14.51 36.55 6.32
CA ALA A 225 13.19 36.45 5.72
C ALA A 225 13.12 35.37 4.65
N VAL A 226 14.18 35.17 3.82
CA VAL A 226 14.25 34.07 2.87
C VAL A 226 14.20 32.72 3.59
N LYS A 227 15.02 32.56 4.65
CA LYS A 227 14.97 31.32 5.46
C LYS A 227 13.59 31.07 6.07
N THR A 228 12.93 32.15 6.56
CA THR A 228 11.58 32.05 7.14
C THR A 228 10.55 31.62 6.09
N LYS A 229 10.64 32.10 4.85
CA LYS A 229 9.75 31.71 3.75
C LYS A 229 9.94 30.25 3.35
N ILE A 230 11.20 29.80 3.24
CA ILE A 230 11.50 28.39 2.97
C ILE A 230 10.93 27.50 4.07
N LEU A 231 11.16 27.87 5.33
CA LEU A 231 10.64 27.12 6.48
C LEU A 231 9.10 27.12 6.52
N ALA A 232 8.47 28.25 6.14
CA ALA A 232 7.02 28.32 6.03
C ALA A 232 6.49 27.41 4.92
N GLY A 233 7.19 27.34 3.78
CA GLY A 233 6.86 26.41 2.70
C GLY A 233 6.95 24.95 3.16
N ILE A 234 8.04 24.56 3.80
CA ILE A 234 8.22 23.20 4.34
C ILE A 234 7.12 22.88 5.37
N ALA A 235 6.86 23.77 6.32
CA ALA A 235 5.82 23.57 7.32
C ALA A 235 4.43 23.45 6.69
N THR A 236 4.11 24.26 5.68
CA THR A 236 2.85 24.20 4.93
C THR A 236 2.72 22.86 4.21
N THR A 237 3.78 22.40 3.54
CA THR A 237 3.83 21.11 2.85
C THR A 237 3.52 19.97 3.82
N VAL A 238 4.24 19.90 4.93
CA VAL A 238 4.04 18.85 5.94
C VAL A 238 2.63 18.89 6.50
N MET A 239 2.10 20.08 6.85
CA MET A 239 0.74 20.19 7.39
C MET A 239 -0.33 19.71 6.40
N ILE A 240 -0.27 20.13 5.15
CA ILE A 240 -1.28 19.76 4.13
C ILE A 240 -1.19 18.25 3.82
N TYR A 241 0.05 17.75 3.66
CA TYR A 241 0.28 16.33 3.40
C TYR A 241 -0.24 15.46 4.54
N CYS A 242 0.14 15.76 5.78
CA CYS A 242 -0.34 15.01 6.95
C CYS A 242 -1.86 15.08 7.09
N MET A 243 -2.48 16.25 6.91
CA MET A 243 -3.94 16.36 7.01
C MET A 243 -4.63 15.51 5.94
N GLY A 244 -4.16 15.53 4.71
CA GLY A 244 -4.74 14.74 3.61
C GLY A 244 -4.61 13.25 3.83
N ILE A 245 -3.40 12.77 4.15
CA ILE A 245 -3.14 11.34 4.39
C ILE A 245 -3.90 10.84 5.63
N ILE A 246 -3.89 11.59 6.74
CA ILE A 246 -4.62 11.20 7.96
C ILE A 246 -6.12 11.10 7.67
N LEU A 247 -6.70 12.06 6.95
CA LEU A 247 -8.12 12.04 6.61
C LEU A 247 -8.48 10.81 5.77
N LEU A 248 -7.70 10.54 4.72
CA LEU A 248 -7.88 9.36 3.86
C LEU A 248 -7.75 8.07 4.68
N SER A 249 -6.71 7.94 5.53
CA SER A 249 -6.48 6.79 6.39
C SER A 249 -7.61 6.54 7.38
N VAL A 250 -8.07 7.60 8.06
CA VAL A 250 -9.16 7.49 9.05
C VAL A 250 -10.45 6.99 8.40
N ILE A 251 -10.78 7.48 7.20
CA ILE A 251 -11.98 7.02 6.47
C ILE A 251 -11.80 5.57 6.02
N CYS A 252 -10.68 5.24 5.36
CA CYS A 252 -10.45 3.90 4.83
C CYS A 252 -10.41 2.85 5.96
N PHE A 253 -9.55 3.02 6.96
CA PHE A 253 -9.45 2.05 8.06
C PHE A 253 -10.67 2.05 8.98
N GLY A 254 -11.39 3.16 9.09
CA GLY A 254 -12.67 3.21 9.81
C GLY A 254 -13.76 2.36 9.16
N ILE A 255 -13.69 2.17 7.84
CA ILE A 255 -14.66 1.37 7.06
C ILE A 255 -14.14 -0.08 6.87
N MET A 256 -12.91 -0.24 6.43
CA MET A 256 -12.32 -1.52 6.03
C MET A 256 -11.69 -2.30 7.18
N GLY A 257 -11.38 -1.62 8.30
CA GLY A 257 -10.64 -2.20 9.43
C GLY A 257 -9.13 -2.18 9.20
N THR A 258 -8.40 -2.65 10.22
CA THR A 258 -6.93 -2.69 10.26
C THR A 258 -6.38 -4.12 10.30
N SER A 259 -7.18 -5.12 9.91
CA SER A 259 -6.74 -6.51 9.81
C SER A 259 -5.52 -6.62 8.88
N GLY A 260 -4.60 -7.53 9.20
CA GLY A 260 -3.40 -7.74 8.38
C GLY A 260 -2.27 -6.73 8.63
N MET A 261 -2.39 -5.86 9.65
CA MET A 261 -1.32 -4.91 10.00
C MET A 261 0.05 -5.59 10.21
N ASN A 262 0.05 -6.77 10.80
CA ASN A 262 1.26 -7.54 11.11
C ASN A 262 1.62 -8.57 10.03
N THR A 263 0.77 -8.74 9.00
CA THR A 263 1.06 -9.65 7.89
C THR A 263 2.30 -9.17 7.15
N PRO A 264 3.28 -10.05 6.90
CA PRO A 264 4.49 -9.67 6.17
C PRO A 264 4.16 -9.22 4.75
N TYR A 265 4.83 -8.18 4.27
CA TYR A 265 4.68 -7.68 2.90
C TYR A 265 5.04 -8.74 1.84
N GLN A 266 5.82 -9.74 2.23
CA GLN A 266 6.15 -10.91 1.40
C GLN A 266 4.93 -11.75 0.98
N MET A 267 3.80 -11.63 1.68
CA MET A 267 2.55 -12.27 1.24
C MET A 267 2.04 -11.74 -0.10
N TYR A 268 2.31 -10.46 -0.41
CA TYR A 268 1.98 -9.85 -1.70
C TYR A 268 3.11 -10.02 -2.72
N GLN A 269 4.35 -9.83 -2.30
CA GLN A 269 5.54 -9.92 -3.13
C GLN A 269 6.59 -10.79 -2.43
N ALA A 270 6.58 -12.11 -2.71
CA ALA A 270 7.34 -13.13 -1.98
C ALA A 270 8.83 -12.78 -1.81
N TYR A 271 9.44 -12.17 -2.82
CA TYR A 271 10.87 -11.84 -2.84
C TYR A 271 11.15 -10.35 -2.67
N SER A 272 10.23 -9.60 -2.06
CA SER A 272 10.46 -8.21 -1.74
C SER A 272 11.64 -8.04 -0.79
N ILE A 273 12.50 -7.06 -1.08
CA ILE A 273 13.58 -6.63 -0.18
C ILE A 273 13.08 -5.84 1.03
N TYR A 274 11.82 -5.43 1.02
CA TYR A 274 11.16 -4.73 2.12
C TYR A 274 10.69 -5.75 3.16
N ILE A 275 11.60 -6.19 4.05
CA ILE A 275 11.31 -7.14 5.13
C ILE A 275 10.61 -6.40 6.26
N MET A 276 9.31 -6.22 6.11
CA MET A 276 8.46 -5.50 7.06
C MET A 276 7.00 -5.96 6.93
N SER A 277 6.21 -5.67 7.96
CA SER A 277 4.77 -5.86 7.88
C SER A 277 4.09 -4.73 7.10
N TYR A 278 2.84 -4.94 6.68
CA TYR A 278 2.05 -3.91 6.01
C TYR A 278 1.95 -2.63 6.84
N GLY A 279 1.75 -2.72 8.15
CA GLY A 279 1.70 -1.57 9.03
C GLY A 279 3.02 -0.82 9.19
N GLN A 280 4.15 -1.47 8.93
CA GLN A 280 5.47 -0.83 8.92
C GLN A 280 5.80 -0.21 7.55
N TYR A 281 5.27 -0.78 6.48
CA TYR A 281 5.42 -0.24 5.12
C TYR A 281 4.64 1.06 4.95
N TYR A 282 3.41 1.14 5.50
CA TYR A 282 2.58 2.33 5.51
C TYR A 282 3.08 3.40 6.48
#